data_688f72fbf5f02d7791b1a929fd0aeb09
#
_entry.id   688f72fbf5f02d7791b1a929fd0aeb09
#
_cell.length_a   1.000
_cell.length_b   1.000
_cell.length_c   1.000
_cell.angle_alpha   90.00
_cell.angle_beta   90.00
_cell.angle_gamma   90.00
#
_symmetry.space_group_name_H-M   'P 1'
#
loop_
_entity.id
_entity.type
_entity.pdbx_description
1 polymer ?
#
loop_
_entity_poly.entity_id
_entity_poly.type
_entity_poly.pdbx_seq_one_letter_code
_entity_poly.pdbx_strand_id
1 'polypeptide(L)'
;MEHNCNIHIGQLIREQLKADQRSVGWLSREIGCTRNHVYKIFNKSSLDSDLIFRISKAMNFNFFQYYTAAFLENLKSRIGEK
;
A
#
# COMPACT_ATOMS: atom_id res chain seq x y z
N MET A 1 12.27 15.03 11.25
CA MET A 1 11.96 14.71 10.72
C MET A 1 11.45 14.19 10.19
N GLU A 2 11.10 14.02 9.96
CA GLU A 2 10.68 13.66 9.44
C GLU A 2 10.25 13.06 8.72
N HIS A 3 9.70 12.65 8.33
CA HIS A 3 9.33 12.04 7.64
C HIS A 3 8.69 11.87 6.90
N ASN A 4 8.69 12.00 6.76
CA ASN A 4 8.31 11.99 5.90
C ASN A 4 7.30 11.39 5.03
N CYS A 5 7.08 10.32 5.03
CA CYS A 5 6.12 9.57 4.22
C CYS A 5 4.90 9.30 5.08
N ASN A 6 3.76 9.88 4.74
CA ASN A 6 2.54 9.73 5.52
C ASN A 6 1.67 8.61 4.98
N ILE A 7 2.27 7.69 4.24
CA ILE A 7 1.53 6.60 3.62
C ILE A 7 1.24 5.53 4.65
N HIS A 8 -0.03 5.14 4.77
CA HIS A 8 -0.43 3.97 5.53
C HIS A 8 -0.87 2.94 4.52
N ILE A 9 0.08 2.08 4.12
CA ILE A 9 -0.16 1.19 2.99
C ILE A 9 -1.30 0.21 3.24
N GLY A 10 -1.41 -0.29 4.46
CA GLY A 10 -2.50 -1.21 4.80
C GLY A 10 -3.88 -0.59 4.59
N GLN A 11 -4.02 0.68 4.96
CA GLN A 11 -5.27 1.39 4.79
C GLN A 11 -5.60 1.59 3.30
N LEU A 12 -4.58 1.91 2.52
CA LEU A 12 -4.77 2.11 1.08
C LEU A 12 -5.18 0.81 0.40
N ILE A 13 -4.59 -0.30 0.82
CA ILE A 13 -4.97 -1.61 0.28
C ILE A 13 -6.42 -1.91 0.63
N ARG A 14 -6.80 -1.66 1.87
CA ARG A 14 -8.17 -1.90 2.31
C ARG A 14 -9.16 -1.08 1.49
N GLU A 15 -8.85 0.19 1.29
CA GLU A 15 -9.74 1.08 0.55
C GLU A 15 -9.86 0.66 -0.91
N GLN A 16 -8.74 0.25 -1.52
CA GLN A 16 -8.79 -0.19 -2.90
C GLN A 16 -9.58 -1.49 -3.05
N LEU A 17 -9.43 -2.39 -2.07
CA LEU A 17 -10.18 -3.64 -2.08
C LEU A 17 -11.68 -3.37 -2.06
N LYS A 18 -12.10 -2.41 -1.24
CA LYS A 18 -13.50 -2.02 -1.18
C LYS A 18 -13.96 -1.39 -2.51
N ALA A 19 -13.12 -0.54 -3.08
CA ALA A 19 -13.44 0.13 -4.35
C ALA A 19 -13.62 -0.89 -5.46
N ASP A 20 -12.83 -1.96 -5.43
CA ASP A 20 -12.91 -3.03 -6.41
C ASP A 20 -14.02 -4.03 -6.09
N GLN A 21 -14.71 -3.84 -4.98
CA GLN A 21 -15.79 -4.72 -4.53
C GLN A 21 -15.32 -6.15 -4.35
N ARG A 22 -14.11 -6.31 -3.83
CA ARG A 22 -13.54 -7.62 -3.54
C ARG A 22 -13.56 -7.88 -2.04
N SER A 23 -13.67 -9.15 -1.67
CA SER A 23 -13.73 -9.54 -0.26
C SER A 23 -12.34 -9.79 0.31
N VAL A 24 -12.25 -9.73 1.65
CA VAL A 24 -11.04 -10.11 2.35
C VAL A 24 -10.68 -11.56 2.04
N GLY A 25 -11.70 -12.43 1.95
CA GLY A 25 -11.47 -13.83 1.58
C GLY A 25 -10.85 -13.99 0.21
N TRP A 26 -11.30 -13.17 -0.73
CA TRP A 26 -10.72 -13.20 -2.08
C TRP A 26 -9.23 -12.86 -2.02
N LEU A 27 -8.88 -11.77 -1.32
CA LEU A 27 -7.48 -11.36 -1.24
C LEU A 27 -6.63 -12.41 -0.51
N SER A 28 -7.16 -12.99 0.56
CA SER A 28 -6.42 -14.01 1.30
C SER A 28 -6.07 -15.19 0.42
N ARG A 29 -6.98 -15.59 -0.45
CA ARG A 29 -6.71 -16.70 -1.38
C ARG A 29 -5.69 -16.30 -2.43
N GLU A 30 -5.78 -15.06 -2.92
CA GLU A 30 -4.87 -14.60 -3.97
C GLU A 30 -3.43 -14.54 -3.51
N ILE A 31 -3.20 -14.13 -2.27
CA ILE A 31 -1.83 -14.01 -1.76
C ILE A 31 -1.43 -15.17 -0.86
N GLY A 32 -2.32 -16.16 -0.70
CA GLY A 32 -1.96 -17.39 0.00
C GLY A 32 -1.81 -17.26 1.50
N CYS A 33 -2.72 -16.54 2.14
CA CYS A 33 -2.70 -16.39 3.59
C CYS A 33 -4.10 -16.49 4.16
N THR A 34 -4.21 -16.35 5.49
CA THR A 34 -5.51 -16.39 6.15
C THR A 34 -6.17 -15.01 6.11
N ARG A 35 -7.49 -14.99 6.35
CA ARG A 35 -8.22 -13.73 6.47
C ARG A 35 -7.68 -12.90 7.64
N ASN A 36 -7.36 -13.56 8.75
CA ASN A 36 -6.81 -12.85 9.90
C ASN A 36 -5.52 -12.14 9.54
N HIS A 37 -4.71 -12.77 8.71
CA HIS A 37 -3.46 -12.15 8.26
C HIS A 37 -3.74 -10.92 7.41
N VAL A 38 -4.76 -10.99 6.55
CA VAL A 38 -5.14 -9.83 5.74
C VAL A 38 -5.56 -8.65 6.63
N TYR A 39 -6.34 -8.93 7.68
CA TYR A 39 -6.72 -7.86 8.62
C TYR A 39 -5.51 -7.25 9.30
N LYS A 40 -4.50 -8.06 9.62
CA LYS A 40 -3.25 -7.54 10.18
C LYS A 40 -2.53 -6.64 9.18
N ILE A 41 -2.55 -7.03 7.90
CA ILE A 41 -1.94 -6.21 6.85
C ILE A 41 -2.61 -4.84 6.81
N PHE A 42 -3.95 -4.80 6.92
CA PHE A 42 -4.68 -3.53 6.88
C PHE A 42 -4.25 -2.56 7.97
N ASN A 43 -3.77 -3.09 9.09
CA ASN A 43 -3.38 -2.27 10.24
C ASN A 43 -1.94 -1.82 10.18
N LYS A 44 -1.19 -2.23 9.17
CA LYS A 44 0.23 -1.88 9.09
C LYS A 44 0.43 -0.64 8.24
N SER A 45 1.20 0.30 8.77
CA SER A 45 1.53 1.50 8.02
C SER A 45 2.56 1.24 6.93
N SER A 46 3.35 0.18 7.08
CA SER A 46 4.35 -0.19 6.07
C SER A 46 4.41 -1.69 5.92
N LEU A 47 4.80 -2.13 4.74
CA LEU A 47 4.95 -3.54 4.40
C LEU A 47 6.23 -3.68 3.60
N ASP A 48 6.81 -4.88 3.59
CA ASP A 48 7.99 -5.08 2.76
C ASP A 48 7.58 -5.04 1.28
N SER A 49 8.56 -4.74 0.44
CA SER A 49 8.29 -4.52 -0.98
C SER A 49 7.79 -5.78 -1.67
N ASP A 50 8.23 -6.95 -1.23
CA ASP A 50 7.77 -8.19 -1.84
C ASP A 50 6.28 -8.39 -1.63
N LEU A 51 5.80 -8.13 -0.42
CA LEU A 51 4.38 -8.27 -0.12
C LEU A 51 3.56 -7.22 -0.89
N ILE A 52 4.06 -5.99 -0.96
CA ILE A 52 3.39 -4.95 -1.73
C ILE A 52 3.28 -5.38 -3.20
N PHE A 53 4.36 -5.95 -3.74
CA PHE A 53 4.36 -6.41 -5.12
C PHE A 53 3.32 -7.51 -5.34
N ARG A 54 3.27 -8.47 -4.44
CA ARG A 54 2.32 -9.59 -4.55
C ARG A 54 0.88 -9.09 -4.50
N ILE A 55 0.59 -8.18 -3.61
CA ILE A 55 -0.76 -7.61 -3.48
C ILE A 55 -1.09 -6.77 -4.71
N SER A 56 -0.13 -5.97 -5.19
CA SER A 56 -0.33 -5.16 -6.38
C SER A 56 -0.65 -6.04 -7.58
N LYS A 57 0.08 -7.14 -7.71
CA LYS A 57 -0.12 -8.06 -8.82
C LYS A 57 -1.49 -8.73 -8.72
N ALA A 58 -1.86 -9.17 -7.53
CA ALA A 58 -3.15 -9.83 -7.32
C ALA A 58 -4.31 -8.90 -7.63
N MET A 59 -4.20 -7.64 -7.24
CA MET A 59 -5.27 -6.68 -7.41
C MET A 59 -5.17 -5.89 -8.72
N ASN A 60 -4.11 -6.14 -9.49
CA ASN A 60 -3.86 -5.42 -10.73
C ASN A 60 -3.89 -3.91 -10.50
N PHE A 61 -3.21 -3.48 -9.44
CA PHE A 61 -3.19 -2.08 -9.03
C PHE A 61 -1.80 -1.78 -8.47
N ASN A 62 -1.17 -0.73 -8.96
CA ASN A 62 0.19 -0.40 -8.56
C ASN A 62 0.20 0.40 -7.26
N PHE A 63 0.39 -0.29 -6.14
CA PHE A 63 0.47 0.36 -4.83
C PHE A 63 1.78 1.13 -4.64
N PHE A 64 2.79 0.85 -5.46
CA PHE A 64 4.05 1.59 -5.37
C PHE A 64 3.89 3.04 -5.84
N GLN A 65 2.84 3.34 -6.57
CA GLN A 65 2.62 4.70 -7.06
C GLN A 65 2.52 5.72 -5.93
N TYR A 66 2.03 5.31 -4.78
CA TYR A 66 1.93 6.20 -3.62
C TYR A 66 3.32 6.62 -3.14
N TYR A 67 4.26 5.68 -3.17
CA TYR A 67 5.63 5.95 -2.76
C TYR A 67 6.35 6.81 -3.78
N THR A 68 6.12 6.54 -5.05
CA THR A 68 6.68 7.37 -6.12
C THR A 68 6.19 8.81 -6.01
N ALA A 69 4.88 8.97 -5.79
CA ALA A 69 4.30 10.30 -5.65
C ALA A 69 4.88 11.03 -4.44
N ALA A 70 5.03 10.32 -3.32
CA ALA A 70 5.60 10.92 -2.12
C ALA A 70 7.06 11.31 -2.34
N PHE A 71 7.80 10.47 -3.03
CA PHE A 71 9.19 10.78 -3.35
C PHE A 71 9.31 12.05 -4.20
N LEU A 72 8.47 12.15 -5.23
CA LEU A 72 8.51 13.32 -6.11
C LEU A 72 8.10 14.57 -5.38
N GLU A 73 7.13 14.46 -4.48
CA GLU A 73 6.69 15.59 -3.68
C GLU A 73 7.82 16.09 -2.79
N ASN A 74 8.52 15.17 -2.12
CA ASN A 74 9.63 15.53 -1.25
C ASN A 74 10.78 16.15 -2.04
N LEU A 75 11.02 15.62 -3.24
CA LEU A 75 12.08 16.13 -4.09
C LEU A 75 11.79 17.56 -4.52
N LYS A 76 10.55 17.84 -4.90
CA LYS A 76 10.14 19.19 -5.28
C LYS A 76 10.29 20.17 -4.11
N SER A 77 9.91 19.72 -2.94
CA SER A 77 10.02 20.55 -1.74
C SER A 77 11.46 20.94 -1.47
N ARG A 78 12.39 19.98 -1.59
CA ARG A 78 13.81 20.25 -1.36
C ARG A 78 14.37 21.23 -2.38
N ILE A 79 13.98 21.05 -3.65
CA ILE A 79 14.43 21.95 -4.70
C ILE A 79 13.89 23.34 -4.45
N GLY A 80 12.65 23.43 -3.99
CA GLY A 80 12.01 24.70 -3.74
C GLY A 80 12.65 25.50 -2.62
N GLU A 81 13.34 24.81 -1.70
CA GLU A 81 14.00 25.48 -0.58
C GLU A 81 15.24 26.25 -0.99
N LYS A 82 15.72 26.00 -2.16
CA LYS A 82 16.87 26.74 -2.66
C LYS A 82 16.48 28.16 -3.03
#